data_bfaa02e6cff2cc987b85557aacd2a450
#
_entry.id   bfaa02e6cff2cc987b85557aacd2a450
#
_cell.length_a   1.000
_cell.length_b   1.000
_cell.length_c   1.000
_cell.angle_alpha   90.00
_cell.angle_beta   90.00
_cell.angle_gamma   90.00
#
_symmetry.space_group_name_H-M   'P 1'
#
loop_
_entity.id
_entity.type
_entity.pdbx_description
1 polymer ?
#
loop_
_entity_poly.entity_id
_entity_poly.type
_entity_poly.pdbx_seq_one_letter_code
_entity_poly.pdbx_strand_id
1 'polypeptide(L)'
;MYHIASEETYHHGEMIFKEGSSGDWVYVVQAGSVEISKTLQGHKYIIEVLETGDIFGEVDFLGGMGRIATAQAIGETTVGVIDREFLDQEFNKLSEDFRLILVATAHRVKKMTDRATEFTVRKEPRVAKVLPVMFKYGDKFIKGHLGNMSSWGLFIKTDNPLSPGHKFSLRLNLPGIKETLTLKCEVVWTRTRPEGANRPTGMGIKFRDIDMKDYRLLKQYIREQGKDEDAGKQ
;
A
#
# COMPACT_ATOMS: atom_id res chain seq x y z
N MET A 1 -6.99 -18.05 20.74
CA MET A 1 -6.12 -18.47 19.61
C MET A 1 -7.05 -18.64 18.42
N TYR A 2 -6.76 -18.02 17.29
CA TYR A 2 -7.63 -18.13 16.10
C TYR A 2 -7.50 -19.51 15.46
N HIS A 3 -8.58 -20.04 14.93
CA HIS A 3 -8.55 -21.22 14.08
C HIS A 3 -8.15 -20.78 12.67
N ILE A 4 -6.91 -20.99 12.29
CA ILE A 4 -6.36 -20.62 10.99
C ILE A 4 -6.60 -21.79 10.02
N ALA A 5 -7.33 -21.55 8.93
CA ALA A 5 -7.58 -22.52 7.88
C ALA A 5 -6.41 -22.63 6.90
N SER A 6 -5.77 -21.48 6.57
CA SER A 6 -4.62 -21.41 5.69
C SER A 6 -3.77 -20.17 5.98
N GLU A 7 -2.54 -20.19 5.50
CA GLU A 7 -1.63 -19.05 5.52
C GLU A 7 -1.30 -18.64 4.10
N GLU A 8 -1.28 -17.33 3.86
CA GLU A 8 -0.99 -16.76 2.54
C GLU A 8 0.09 -15.70 2.69
N THR A 9 1.08 -15.71 1.79
CA THR A 9 2.18 -14.74 1.77
C THR A 9 2.08 -13.85 0.55
N TYR A 10 2.17 -12.55 0.79
CA TYR A 10 2.07 -11.48 -0.21
C TYR A 10 3.35 -10.66 -0.25
N HIS A 11 3.74 -10.21 -1.44
CA HIS A 11 4.83 -9.25 -1.61
C HIS A 11 4.32 -7.81 -1.50
N HIS A 12 5.26 -6.89 -1.29
CA HIS A 12 4.94 -5.46 -1.22
C HIS A 12 4.10 -4.99 -2.41
N GLY A 13 2.97 -4.36 -2.11
CA GLY A 13 2.04 -3.83 -3.11
C GLY A 13 1.09 -4.88 -3.72
N GLU A 14 1.14 -6.14 -3.31
CA GLU A 14 0.15 -7.14 -3.72
C GLU A 14 -1.16 -6.93 -2.95
N MET A 15 -2.27 -7.05 -3.65
CA MET A 15 -3.60 -6.90 -3.06
C MET A 15 -4.05 -8.23 -2.44
N ILE A 16 -4.46 -8.17 -1.18
CA ILE A 16 -5.13 -9.28 -0.50
C ILE A 16 -6.59 -9.32 -0.93
N PHE A 17 -7.25 -8.16 -0.92
CA PHE A 17 -8.56 -7.98 -1.54
C PHE A 17 -8.77 -6.51 -1.95
N LYS A 18 -9.77 -6.29 -2.82
CA LYS A 18 -10.09 -4.97 -3.38
C LYS A 18 -11.42 -4.44 -2.84
N GLU A 19 -11.50 -3.12 -2.61
CA GLU A 19 -12.77 -2.43 -2.32
C GLU A 19 -13.86 -2.78 -3.34
N GLY A 20 -15.05 -3.09 -2.86
CA GLY A 20 -16.22 -3.46 -3.65
C GLY A 20 -16.23 -4.91 -4.15
N SER A 21 -15.16 -5.70 -3.95
CA SER A 21 -15.21 -7.13 -4.25
C SER A 21 -16.07 -7.87 -3.23
N SER A 22 -16.58 -9.01 -3.65
CA SER A 22 -17.25 -9.97 -2.76
C SER A 22 -16.20 -10.85 -2.08
N GLY A 23 -16.42 -11.22 -0.84
CA GLY A 23 -15.59 -12.17 -0.11
C GLY A 23 -15.74 -11.95 1.39
N ASP A 24 -16.04 -13.01 2.08
CA ASP A 24 -16.40 -13.04 3.50
C ASP A 24 -15.29 -13.62 4.40
N TRP A 25 -14.09 -13.79 3.84
CA TRP A 25 -12.92 -14.24 4.59
C TRP A 25 -12.45 -13.16 5.56
N VAL A 26 -12.11 -13.59 6.77
CA VAL A 26 -11.50 -12.77 7.83
C VAL A 26 -10.04 -13.18 7.95
N TYR A 27 -9.19 -12.19 8.08
CA TYR A 27 -7.74 -12.38 8.10
C TYR A 27 -7.14 -11.86 9.40
N VAL A 28 -6.00 -12.43 9.79
CA VAL A 28 -5.13 -11.90 10.84
C VAL A 28 -3.73 -11.71 10.27
N VAL A 29 -3.10 -10.57 10.54
CA VAL A 29 -1.71 -10.33 10.17
C VAL A 29 -0.81 -11.17 11.07
N GLN A 30 -0.06 -12.12 10.51
CA GLN A 30 0.88 -12.96 11.24
C GLN A 30 2.31 -12.40 11.22
N ALA A 31 2.71 -11.81 10.07
CA ALA A 31 3.99 -11.13 9.91
C ALA A 31 3.86 -10.03 8.87
N GLY A 32 4.66 -8.99 8.97
CA GLY A 32 4.62 -7.84 8.08
C GLY A 32 3.51 -6.85 8.44
N SER A 33 2.93 -6.18 7.45
CA SER A 33 1.90 -5.16 7.66
C SER A 33 0.96 -5.06 6.46
N VAL A 34 -0.28 -4.61 6.72
CA VAL A 34 -1.31 -4.46 5.69
C VAL A 34 -1.83 -3.02 5.68
N GLU A 35 -1.85 -2.40 4.51
CA GLU A 35 -2.46 -1.09 4.32
C GLU A 35 -3.93 -1.25 3.96
N ILE A 36 -4.80 -0.61 4.72
CA ILE A 36 -6.23 -0.50 4.43
C ILE A 36 -6.49 0.86 3.78
N SER A 37 -7.07 0.85 2.58
CA SER A 37 -7.28 2.08 1.80
C SER A 37 -8.60 2.08 1.02
N LYS A 38 -9.10 3.28 0.70
CA LYS A 38 -10.25 3.48 -0.19
C LYS A 38 -9.85 4.32 -1.40
N THR A 39 -10.59 4.13 -2.49
CA THR A 39 -10.44 4.96 -3.69
C THR A 39 -11.66 5.85 -3.86
N LEU A 40 -11.48 7.18 -3.82
CA LEU A 40 -12.54 8.14 -4.08
C LEU A 40 -12.09 9.10 -5.19
N GLN A 41 -12.92 9.25 -6.23
CA GLN A 41 -12.63 10.11 -7.40
C GLN A 41 -11.26 9.82 -8.04
N GLY A 42 -10.85 8.56 -8.07
CA GLY A 42 -9.56 8.13 -8.62
C GLY A 42 -8.35 8.38 -7.70
N HIS A 43 -8.56 8.85 -6.47
CA HIS A 43 -7.52 9.06 -5.48
C HIS A 43 -7.59 8.02 -4.36
N LYS A 44 -6.42 7.47 -3.99
CA LYS A 44 -6.27 6.51 -2.91
C LYS A 44 -6.13 7.24 -1.56
N TYR A 45 -6.95 6.85 -0.60
CA TYR A 45 -6.93 7.32 0.79
C TYR A 45 -6.58 6.17 1.71
N ILE A 46 -5.49 6.33 2.45
CA ILE A 46 -5.10 5.34 3.45
C ILE A 46 -5.89 5.60 4.70
N ILE A 47 -6.62 4.57 5.14
CA ILE A 47 -7.43 4.58 6.35
C ILE A 47 -6.55 4.20 7.52
N GLU A 48 -5.82 3.06 7.40
CA GLU A 48 -5.06 2.46 8.48
C GLU A 48 -3.92 1.61 7.92
N VAL A 49 -2.90 1.37 8.75
CA VAL A 49 -1.87 0.37 8.54
C VAL A 49 -1.93 -0.61 9.70
N LEU A 50 -2.25 -1.85 9.37
CA LEU A 50 -2.36 -2.95 10.31
C LEU A 50 -1.01 -3.60 10.54
N GLU A 51 -0.77 -4.01 11.79
CA GLU A 51 0.46 -4.67 12.22
C GLU A 51 0.16 -6.13 12.65
N THR A 52 1.19 -6.88 12.96
CA THR A 52 1.06 -8.27 13.42
C THR A 52 0.10 -8.38 14.61
N GLY A 53 -0.90 -9.25 14.48
CA GLY A 53 -1.96 -9.49 15.46
C GLY A 53 -3.28 -8.80 15.11
N ASP A 54 -3.28 -7.82 14.21
CA ASP A 54 -4.50 -7.13 13.78
C ASP A 54 -5.35 -8.01 12.87
N ILE A 55 -6.67 -7.88 13.03
CA ILE A 55 -7.69 -8.58 12.23
C ILE A 55 -8.26 -7.62 11.19
N PHE A 56 -8.59 -8.14 10.01
CA PHE A 56 -9.22 -7.37 8.95
C PHE A 56 -10.12 -8.24 8.06
N GLY A 57 -11.03 -7.58 7.33
CA GLY A 57 -12.04 -8.27 6.52
C GLY A 57 -13.29 -8.67 7.30
N GLU A 58 -13.32 -8.44 8.62
CA GLU A 58 -14.40 -8.75 9.56
C GLU A 58 -15.69 -7.97 9.28
N VAL A 59 -15.58 -6.77 8.72
CA VAL A 59 -16.73 -5.89 8.46
C VAL A 59 -17.66 -6.51 7.43
N ASP A 60 -17.11 -7.15 6.40
CA ASP A 60 -17.91 -7.87 5.39
C ASP A 60 -18.52 -9.13 5.97
N PHE A 61 -17.75 -9.91 6.72
CA PHE A 61 -18.24 -11.10 7.43
C PHE A 61 -19.46 -10.80 8.31
N LEU A 62 -19.36 -9.72 9.11
CA LEU A 62 -20.43 -9.33 10.05
C LEU A 62 -21.61 -8.66 9.36
N GLY A 63 -21.37 -7.85 8.36
CA GLY A 63 -22.38 -6.95 7.76
C GLY A 63 -22.91 -7.39 6.40
N GLY A 64 -22.26 -8.31 5.69
CA GLY A 64 -22.66 -8.77 4.36
C GLY A 64 -22.69 -7.65 3.31
N MET A 65 -21.76 -6.66 3.42
CA MET A 65 -21.80 -5.43 2.64
C MET A 65 -20.76 -5.37 1.53
N GLY A 66 -20.00 -6.44 1.30
CA GLY A 66 -18.80 -6.49 0.46
C GLY A 66 -17.59 -5.79 1.10
N ARG A 67 -16.45 -5.91 0.47
CA ARG A 67 -15.21 -5.29 0.95
C ARG A 67 -15.33 -3.78 0.96
N ILE A 68 -15.35 -3.18 2.15
CA ILE A 68 -15.53 -1.72 2.33
C ILE A 68 -14.27 -0.91 2.03
N ALA A 69 -13.12 -1.57 1.88
CA ALA A 69 -11.82 -0.99 1.58
C ALA A 69 -10.95 -1.99 0.84
N THR A 70 -9.82 -1.54 0.31
CA THR A 70 -8.77 -2.37 -0.28
C THR A 70 -7.73 -2.69 0.77
N ALA A 71 -7.34 -3.96 0.89
CA ALA A 71 -6.21 -4.41 1.71
C ALA A 71 -5.02 -4.76 0.81
N GLN A 72 -3.84 -4.20 1.14
CA GLN A 72 -2.63 -4.32 0.34
C GLN A 72 -1.41 -4.54 1.24
N ALA A 73 -0.55 -5.50 0.89
CA ALA A 73 0.64 -5.84 1.67
C ALA A 73 1.71 -4.75 1.65
N ILE A 74 2.34 -4.50 2.79
CA ILE A 74 3.51 -3.63 2.96
C ILE A 74 4.72 -4.50 3.32
N GLY A 75 5.69 -4.58 2.41
CA GLY A 75 6.80 -5.54 2.56
C GLY A 75 6.34 -6.96 2.26
N GLU A 76 7.14 -7.93 2.67
CA GLU A 76 6.73 -9.34 2.72
C GLU A 76 5.78 -9.52 3.89
N THR A 77 4.56 -9.94 3.62
CA THR A 77 3.47 -9.99 4.60
C THR A 77 2.82 -11.36 4.56
N THR A 78 2.73 -12.01 5.71
CA THR A 78 2.00 -13.27 5.89
C THR A 78 0.72 -13.00 6.65
N VAL A 79 -0.41 -13.47 6.12
CA VAL A 79 -1.72 -13.41 6.76
C VAL A 79 -2.27 -14.81 6.98
N GLY A 80 -2.90 -15.02 8.14
CA GLY A 80 -3.69 -16.21 8.41
C GLY A 80 -5.12 -15.98 8.00
N VAL A 81 -5.70 -16.90 7.24
CA VAL A 81 -7.13 -16.92 6.92
C VAL A 81 -7.85 -17.64 8.06
N ILE A 82 -8.74 -16.94 8.75
CA ILE A 82 -9.50 -17.53 9.86
C ILE A 82 -10.56 -18.47 9.29
N ASP A 83 -10.68 -19.65 9.92
CA ASP A 83 -11.60 -20.69 9.50
C ASP A 83 -13.05 -20.19 9.50
N ARG A 84 -13.70 -20.28 8.35
CA ARG A 84 -15.05 -19.75 8.13
C ARG A 84 -16.11 -20.54 8.90
N GLU A 85 -16.02 -21.85 8.92
CA GLU A 85 -17.00 -22.67 9.63
C GLU A 85 -16.93 -22.41 11.14
N PHE A 86 -15.73 -22.26 11.66
CA PHE A 86 -15.52 -21.87 13.05
C PHE A 86 -16.17 -20.51 13.35
N LEU A 87 -15.95 -19.49 12.51
CA LEU A 87 -16.54 -18.16 12.71
C LEU A 87 -18.08 -18.22 12.65
N ASP A 88 -18.65 -18.94 11.70
CA ASP A 88 -20.10 -19.10 11.57
C ASP A 88 -20.70 -19.82 12.79
N GLN A 89 -20.02 -20.87 13.28
CA GLN A 89 -20.47 -21.58 14.49
C GLN A 89 -20.45 -20.68 15.72
N GLU A 90 -19.37 -19.91 15.92
CA GLU A 90 -19.26 -19.00 17.07
C GLU A 90 -20.27 -17.84 16.96
N PHE A 91 -20.44 -17.25 15.77
CA PHE A 91 -21.43 -16.22 15.54
C PHE A 91 -22.86 -16.70 15.80
N ASN A 92 -23.19 -17.93 15.39
CA ASN A 92 -24.51 -18.51 15.60
C ASN A 92 -24.81 -18.91 17.07
N LYS A 93 -23.78 -19.10 17.92
CA LYS A 93 -23.95 -19.30 19.35
C LYS A 93 -24.34 -18.04 20.11
N LEU A 94 -24.10 -16.86 19.52
CA LEU A 94 -24.47 -15.59 20.13
C LEU A 94 -25.99 -15.41 20.16
N SER A 95 -26.51 -14.75 21.21
CA SER A 95 -27.90 -14.33 21.23
C SER A 95 -28.22 -13.39 20.06
N GLU A 96 -29.49 -13.34 19.67
CA GLU A 96 -29.96 -12.46 18.59
C GLU A 96 -29.55 -11.00 18.83
N ASP A 97 -29.72 -10.52 20.06
CA ASP A 97 -29.35 -9.15 20.44
C ASP A 97 -27.87 -8.86 20.24
N PHE A 98 -26.97 -9.80 20.62
CA PHE A 98 -25.54 -9.63 20.41
C PHE A 98 -25.17 -9.63 18.92
N ARG A 99 -25.79 -10.49 18.12
CA ARG A 99 -25.59 -10.49 16.67
C ARG A 99 -26.01 -9.14 16.07
N LEU A 100 -27.17 -8.62 16.45
CA LEU A 100 -27.64 -7.30 16.01
C LEU A 100 -26.67 -6.17 16.39
N ILE A 101 -26.10 -6.20 17.60
CA ILE A 101 -25.09 -5.23 18.03
C ILE A 101 -23.85 -5.29 17.15
N LEU A 102 -23.32 -6.48 16.85
CA LEU A 102 -22.15 -6.66 15.99
C LEU A 102 -22.41 -6.18 14.56
N VAL A 103 -23.55 -6.56 13.99
CA VAL A 103 -23.96 -6.11 12.65
C VAL A 103 -24.11 -4.59 12.60
N ALA A 104 -24.78 -3.99 13.60
CA ALA A 104 -24.93 -2.54 13.70
C ALA A 104 -23.58 -1.83 13.84
N THR A 105 -22.62 -2.44 14.54
CA THR A 105 -21.25 -1.93 14.66
C THR A 105 -20.51 -1.96 13.32
N ALA A 106 -20.58 -3.07 12.58
CA ALA A 106 -20.02 -3.20 11.24
C ALA A 106 -20.59 -2.13 10.27
N HIS A 107 -21.90 -1.93 10.27
CA HIS A 107 -22.56 -0.88 9.48
C HIS A 107 -22.08 0.52 9.87
N ARG A 108 -21.86 0.77 11.17
CA ARG A 108 -21.33 2.05 11.66
C ARG A 108 -19.89 2.28 11.20
N VAL A 109 -19.03 1.26 11.27
CA VAL A 109 -17.66 1.33 10.77
C VAL A 109 -17.66 1.68 9.29
N LYS A 110 -18.46 0.99 8.47
CA LYS A 110 -18.61 1.33 7.04
C LYS A 110 -19.00 2.79 6.85
N LYS A 111 -20.06 3.24 7.53
CA LYS A 111 -20.55 4.62 7.42
C LYS A 111 -19.52 5.66 7.84
N MET A 112 -18.74 5.38 8.89
CA MET A 112 -17.64 6.26 9.33
C MET A 112 -16.51 6.29 8.33
N THR A 113 -16.12 5.14 7.79
CA THR A 113 -15.08 5.01 6.77
C THR A 113 -15.47 5.74 5.49
N ASP A 114 -16.72 5.60 5.01
CA ASP A 114 -17.23 6.32 3.84
C ASP A 114 -17.19 7.84 4.06
N ARG A 115 -17.63 8.33 5.21
CA ARG A 115 -17.61 9.75 5.56
C ARG A 115 -16.19 10.30 5.73
N ALA A 116 -15.30 9.57 6.41
CA ALA A 116 -13.92 10.01 6.61
C ALA A 116 -13.21 10.23 5.26
N THR A 117 -13.47 9.37 4.27
CA THR A 117 -12.90 9.53 2.92
C THR A 117 -13.51 10.70 2.16
N GLU A 118 -14.78 11.03 2.36
CA GLU A 118 -15.41 12.23 1.79
C GLU A 118 -14.83 13.54 2.33
N PHE A 119 -14.45 13.58 3.63
CA PHE A 119 -13.86 14.77 4.27
C PHE A 119 -12.35 14.89 4.09
N THR A 120 -11.65 13.79 3.80
CA THR A 120 -10.19 13.76 3.69
C THR A 120 -9.76 13.69 2.22
N VAL A 121 -10.17 14.67 1.39
CA VAL A 121 -9.64 14.82 0.03
C VAL A 121 -8.18 15.27 0.10
N ARG A 122 -7.30 14.38 0.58
CA ARG A 122 -5.86 14.56 0.44
C ARG A 122 -5.33 13.48 -0.48
N LYS A 123 -5.03 13.91 -1.73
CA LYS A 123 -4.19 13.15 -2.66
C LYS A 123 -2.95 12.65 -1.91
N GLU A 124 -2.57 11.37 -2.03
CA GLU A 124 -1.16 11.04 -1.79
C GLU A 124 -0.33 11.87 -2.77
N PRO A 125 0.45 12.85 -2.31
CA PRO A 125 1.19 13.70 -3.22
C PRO A 125 2.23 12.84 -3.94
N ARG A 126 2.24 12.88 -5.25
CA ARG A 126 3.43 12.48 -5.99
C ARG A 126 4.38 13.65 -5.92
N VAL A 127 5.42 13.48 -5.13
CA VAL A 127 6.46 14.50 -5.02
C VAL A 127 7.30 14.48 -6.29
N ALA A 128 7.25 15.56 -7.05
CA ALA A 128 8.13 15.79 -8.19
C ALA A 128 9.44 16.42 -7.68
N LYS A 129 10.41 15.59 -7.31
CA LYS A 129 11.76 16.07 -6.97
C LYS A 129 12.81 15.37 -7.81
N VAL A 130 13.70 16.18 -8.39
CA VAL A 130 14.87 15.68 -9.11
C VAL A 130 15.96 15.36 -8.09
N LEU A 131 16.00 14.11 -7.61
CA LEU A 131 17.07 13.63 -6.74
C LEU A 131 17.94 12.64 -7.52
N PRO A 132 19.27 12.71 -7.38
CA PRO A 132 20.14 11.71 -7.98
C PRO A 132 19.89 10.35 -7.32
N VAL A 133 19.74 9.32 -8.13
CA VAL A 133 19.60 7.94 -7.67
C VAL A 133 20.67 7.07 -8.33
N MET A 134 21.11 6.06 -7.61
CA MET A 134 22.07 5.09 -8.08
C MET A 134 21.56 3.69 -7.81
N PHE A 135 21.52 2.84 -8.82
CA PHE A 135 21.09 1.46 -8.69
C PHE A 135 22.09 0.52 -9.34
N LYS A 136 22.21 -0.68 -8.78
CA LYS A 136 23.15 -1.71 -9.27
C LYS A 136 22.41 -2.63 -10.24
N TYR A 137 23.00 -2.83 -11.43
CA TYR A 137 22.56 -3.80 -12.42
C TYR A 137 23.76 -4.64 -12.88
N GLY A 138 23.77 -5.94 -12.55
CA GLY A 138 24.96 -6.77 -12.66
C GLY A 138 26.09 -6.16 -11.81
N ASP A 139 27.26 -5.97 -12.42
CA ASP A 139 28.42 -5.33 -11.76
C ASP A 139 28.52 -3.82 -12.02
N LYS A 140 27.55 -3.24 -12.72
CA LYS A 140 27.56 -1.82 -13.08
C LYS A 140 26.62 -1.02 -12.18
N PHE A 141 27.08 0.19 -11.79
CA PHE A 141 26.21 1.20 -11.19
C PHE A 141 25.68 2.13 -12.27
N ILE A 142 24.36 2.26 -12.33
CA ILE A 142 23.68 3.15 -13.27
C ILE A 142 23.19 4.36 -12.49
N LYS A 143 23.50 5.56 -13.01
CA LYS A 143 23.01 6.83 -12.48
C LYS A 143 21.68 7.19 -13.16
N GLY A 144 20.79 7.77 -12.39
CA GLY A 144 19.53 8.31 -12.88
C GLY A 144 19.05 9.42 -11.95
N HIS A 145 17.90 9.99 -12.27
CA HIS A 145 17.27 10.99 -11.43
C HIS A 145 15.85 10.56 -11.11
N LEU A 146 15.45 10.74 -9.87
CA LEU A 146 14.09 10.56 -9.44
C LEU A 146 13.22 11.62 -10.12
N GLY A 147 12.21 11.20 -10.88
CA GLY A 147 11.27 12.11 -11.52
C GLY A 147 10.03 12.38 -10.68
N ASN A 148 9.46 11.33 -10.10
CA ASN A 148 8.37 11.40 -9.12
C ASN A 148 8.39 10.15 -8.24
N MET A 149 7.80 10.26 -7.06
CA MET A 149 7.81 9.21 -6.04
C MET A 149 6.47 9.12 -5.32
N SER A 150 6.06 7.91 -5.00
CA SER A 150 4.96 7.55 -4.10
C SER A 150 5.43 6.51 -3.08
N SER A 151 4.60 6.15 -2.10
CA SER A 151 4.92 5.08 -1.14
C SER A 151 5.04 3.68 -1.75
N TRP A 152 4.60 3.48 -3.00
CA TRP A 152 4.60 2.19 -3.69
C TRP A 152 5.65 2.03 -4.78
N GLY A 153 6.22 3.14 -5.24
CA GLY A 153 7.18 3.12 -6.32
C GLY A 153 7.57 4.52 -6.78
N LEU A 154 8.47 4.58 -7.74
CA LEU A 154 8.96 5.84 -8.28
C LEU A 154 9.28 5.73 -9.78
N PHE A 155 9.43 6.89 -10.41
CA PHE A 155 9.94 6.99 -11.76
C PHE A 155 11.41 7.42 -11.74
N ILE A 156 12.28 6.62 -12.39
CA ILE A 156 13.68 6.95 -12.61
C ILE A 156 13.85 7.47 -14.02
N LYS A 157 14.25 8.74 -14.15
CA LYS A 157 14.71 9.32 -15.40
C LYS A 157 16.13 8.83 -15.67
N THR A 158 16.35 8.12 -16.77
CA THR A 158 17.63 7.58 -17.18
C THR A 158 17.66 7.31 -18.68
N ASP A 159 18.80 7.49 -19.32
CA ASP A 159 18.97 7.17 -20.74
C ASP A 159 19.16 5.67 -20.99
N ASN A 160 19.43 4.91 -19.93
CA ASN A 160 19.61 3.45 -19.98
C ASN A 160 18.57 2.73 -19.08
N PRO A 161 17.26 2.78 -19.42
CA PRO A 161 16.24 2.13 -18.64
C PRO A 161 16.33 0.60 -18.77
N LEU A 162 16.15 -0.10 -17.65
CA LEU A 162 16.07 -1.56 -17.64
C LEU A 162 14.71 -2.02 -18.18
N SER A 163 14.66 -3.22 -18.74
CA SER A 163 13.43 -3.82 -19.26
C SER A 163 12.43 -4.14 -18.15
N PRO A 164 11.11 -4.13 -18.42
CA PRO A 164 10.09 -4.57 -17.46
C PRO A 164 10.39 -5.97 -16.91
N GLY A 165 10.07 -6.18 -15.64
CA GLY A 165 10.34 -7.43 -14.91
C GLY A 165 11.73 -7.52 -14.26
N HIS A 166 12.68 -6.64 -14.60
CA HIS A 166 14.00 -6.64 -13.97
C HIS A 166 13.89 -6.23 -12.48
N LYS A 167 14.56 -7.03 -11.63
CA LYS A 167 14.66 -6.81 -10.19
C LYS A 167 16.05 -6.28 -9.85
N PHE A 168 16.09 -5.27 -8.98
CA PHE A 168 17.34 -4.64 -8.54
C PHE A 168 17.20 -3.99 -7.17
N SER A 169 18.33 -3.65 -6.54
CA SER A 169 18.34 -2.89 -5.29
C SER A 169 18.64 -1.42 -5.58
N LEU A 170 17.81 -0.54 -5.03
CA LEU A 170 17.95 0.91 -5.09
C LEU A 170 18.37 1.45 -3.73
N ARG A 171 19.43 2.26 -3.71
CA ARG A 171 19.79 3.07 -2.55
C ARG A 171 19.26 4.48 -2.76
N LEU A 172 18.44 4.92 -1.83
CA LEU A 172 17.77 6.22 -1.89
C LEU A 172 18.15 7.06 -0.66
N ASN A 173 18.81 8.20 -0.93
CA ASN A 173 19.11 9.21 0.08
C ASN A 173 18.10 10.33 -0.06
N LEU A 174 17.27 10.50 0.98
CA LEU A 174 16.26 11.54 1.02
C LEU A 174 16.76 12.74 1.82
N PRO A 175 16.66 13.98 1.28
CA PRO A 175 17.03 15.19 2.02
C PRO A 175 16.28 15.28 3.35
N GLY A 176 17.00 15.56 4.43
CA GLY A 176 16.43 15.63 5.79
C GLY A 176 16.34 14.29 6.51
N ILE A 177 16.55 13.16 5.83
CA ILE A 177 16.63 11.83 6.43
C ILE A 177 18.10 11.39 6.46
N LYS A 178 18.61 11.04 7.65
CA LYS A 178 20.00 10.64 7.83
C LYS A 178 20.28 9.23 7.31
N GLU A 179 19.28 8.37 7.35
CA GLU A 179 19.37 6.98 6.92
C GLU A 179 19.27 6.86 5.40
N THR A 180 20.07 5.96 4.82
CA THR A 180 19.94 5.54 3.42
C THR A 180 18.91 4.41 3.35
N LEU A 181 17.81 4.62 2.63
CA LEU A 181 16.83 3.58 2.37
C LEU A 181 17.38 2.60 1.34
N THR A 182 17.24 1.31 1.59
CA THR A 182 17.64 0.25 0.66
C THR A 182 16.40 -0.53 0.23
N LEU A 183 15.94 -0.29 -1.00
CA LEU A 183 14.67 -0.77 -1.51
C LEU A 183 14.89 -1.84 -2.57
N LYS A 184 14.24 -2.99 -2.44
CA LYS A 184 14.18 -3.98 -3.52
C LYS A 184 13.09 -3.57 -4.50
N CYS A 185 13.46 -3.42 -5.76
CA CYS A 185 12.63 -2.82 -6.80
C CYS A 185 12.43 -3.78 -7.98
N GLU A 186 11.32 -3.59 -8.69
CA GLU A 186 11.05 -4.24 -9.96
C GLU A 186 10.58 -3.21 -10.98
N VAL A 187 11.10 -3.29 -12.20
CA VAL A 187 10.67 -2.43 -13.31
C VAL A 187 9.28 -2.88 -13.79
N VAL A 188 8.32 -1.96 -13.75
CA VAL A 188 6.94 -2.22 -14.19
C VAL A 188 6.76 -1.83 -15.65
N TRP A 189 7.32 -0.69 -16.06
CA TRP A 189 7.26 -0.20 -17.43
C TRP A 189 8.49 0.64 -17.78
N THR A 190 8.78 0.78 -19.06
CA THR A 190 9.96 1.46 -19.57
C THR A 190 9.58 2.38 -20.72
N ARG A 191 10.19 3.56 -20.77
CA ARG A 191 10.15 4.47 -21.90
C ARG A 191 11.56 4.67 -22.43
N THR A 192 11.81 4.15 -23.64
CA THR A 192 13.14 4.15 -24.28
C THR A 192 13.38 5.40 -25.13
N ARG A 193 12.33 6.19 -25.43
CA ARG A 193 12.42 7.45 -26.16
C ARG A 193 11.53 8.49 -25.47
N PRO A 194 11.91 9.78 -25.46
CA PRO A 194 11.06 10.82 -24.90
C PRO A 194 9.78 10.98 -25.76
N GLU A 195 8.64 11.13 -25.07
CA GLU A 195 7.33 11.39 -25.68
C GLU A 195 6.88 12.81 -25.38
N GLY A 196 7.65 13.80 -25.86
CA GLY A 196 7.44 15.23 -25.59
C GLY A 196 8.19 15.74 -24.35
N ALA A 197 8.09 17.05 -24.09
CA ALA A 197 8.88 17.74 -23.05
C ALA A 197 8.68 17.20 -21.63
N ASN A 198 7.47 16.72 -21.31
CA ASN A 198 7.10 16.27 -19.96
C ASN A 198 7.13 14.75 -19.77
N ARG A 199 7.58 13.99 -20.78
CA ARG A 199 7.67 12.53 -20.73
C ARG A 199 9.07 12.04 -21.13
N PRO A 200 10.06 12.23 -20.26
CA PRO A 200 11.44 11.86 -20.53
C PRO A 200 11.63 10.33 -20.60
N THR A 201 12.75 9.90 -21.17
CA THR A 201 13.26 8.53 -21.11
C THR A 201 13.41 8.09 -19.66
N GLY A 202 13.10 6.82 -19.37
CA GLY A 202 13.22 6.30 -18.01
C GLY A 202 12.37 5.05 -17.77
N MET A 203 12.22 4.70 -16.50
CA MET A 203 11.46 3.52 -16.09
C MET A 203 10.64 3.79 -14.84
N GLY A 204 9.41 3.24 -14.83
CA GLY A 204 8.58 3.16 -13.64
C GLY A 204 8.90 1.89 -12.87
N ILE A 205 9.17 2.02 -11.59
CA ILE A 205 9.48 0.90 -10.72
C ILE A 205 8.47 0.81 -9.59
N LYS A 206 8.23 -0.42 -9.12
CA LYS A 206 7.52 -0.69 -7.88
C LYS A 206 8.51 -1.21 -6.83
N PHE A 207 8.25 -0.91 -5.57
CA PHE A 207 8.95 -1.54 -4.47
C PHE A 207 8.38 -2.95 -4.27
N ARG A 208 9.28 -3.95 -4.14
CA ARG A 208 8.91 -5.36 -3.96
C ARG A 208 8.97 -5.79 -2.50
N ASP A 209 9.87 -5.15 -1.77
CA ASP A 209 10.16 -5.49 -0.39
C ASP A 209 10.70 -4.21 0.26
N ILE A 210 9.98 -3.73 1.26
CA ILE A 210 10.33 -2.56 2.04
C ILE A 210 10.00 -2.88 3.50
N ASP A 211 10.95 -2.67 4.39
CA ASP A 211 10.67 -2.84 5.80
C ASP A 211 9.82 -1.67 6.35
N MET A 212 9.16 -1.90 7.49
CA MET A 212 8.26 -0.91 8.09
C MET A 212 8.98 0.39 8.48
N LYS A 213 10.26 0.33 8.86
CA LYS A 213 11.04 1.52 9.21
C LYS A 213 11.25 2.37 7.97
N ASP A 214 11.73 1.76 6.87
CA ASP A 214 11.97 2.44 5.60
C ASP A 214 10.66 2.97 4.99
N TYR A 215 9.57 2.20 5.09
CA TYR A 215 8.25 2.63 4.66
C TYR A 215 7.75 3.87 5.42
N ARG A 216 7.89 3.90 6.76
CA ARG A 216 7.50 5.06 7.58
C ARG A 216 8.31 6.30 7.22
N LEU A 217 9.63 6.17 7.05
CA LEU A 217 10.53 7.26 6.64
C LEU A 217 10.16 7.79 5.25
N LEU A 218 9.94 6.91 4.29
CA LEU A 218 9.51 7.26 2.93
C LEU A 218 8.17 8.02 2.95
N LYS A 219 7.19 7.51 3.69
CA LYS A 219 5.86 8.12 3.82
C LYS A 219 5.90 9.48 4.51
N GLN A 220 6.71 9.61 5.56
CA GLN A 220 6.94 10.89 6.23
C GLN A 220 7.53 11.92 5.25
N TYR A 221 8.57 11.55 4.52
CA TYR A 221 9.21 12.42 3.53
C TYR A 221 8.21 12.90 2.44
N ILE A 222 7.43 11.97 1.88
CA ILE A 222 6.40 12.31 0.87
C ILE A 222 5.37 13.30 1.41
N ARG A 223 4.93 13.13 2.65
CA ARG A 223 3.97 14.05 3.31
C ARG A 223 4.54 15.44 3.53
N GLU A 224 5.80 15.54 3.96
CA GLU A 224 6.46 16.82 4.21
C GLU A 224 6.63 17.61 2.91
N GLN A 225 7.07 16.92 1.85
CA GLN A 225 7.26 17.57 0.55
C GLN A 225 5.92 17.98 -0.11
N GLY A 226 4.85 17.21 0.08
CA GLY A 226 3.53 17.55 -0.44
C GLY A 226 2.94 18.82 0.19
N LYS A 227 3.32 19.17 1.42
CA LYS A 227 2.90 20.42 2.09
C LYS A 227 3.59 21.64 1.50
N ASP A 228 4.86 21.50 1.09
CA ASP A 228 5.64 22.63 0.51
C ASP A 228 5.15 23.00 -0.89
N GLU A 229 4.61 22.04 -1.68
CA GLU A 229 4.05 22.31 -3.00
C GLU A 229 2.67 23.05 -2.93
N ASP A 230 1.87 22.79 -1.90
CA ASP A 230 0.59 23.48 -1.71
C ASP A 230 0.77 24.91 -1.14
N ALA A 231 1.80 25.13 -0.32
CA ALA A 231 2.12 26.45 0.23
C ALA A 231 2.70 27.43 -0.82
N GLY A 232 3.30 26.91 -1.89
CA GLY A 232 3.87 27.72 -2.99
C GLY A 232 2.87 28.11 -4.09
N LYS A 233 1.60 27.74 -3.96
CA LYS A 233 0.51 28.02 -4.94
C LYS A 233 -0.51 29.05 -4.45
N GLN A 234 -0.24 29.74 -3.35
CA GLN A 234 -1.02 30.88 -2.87
C GLN A 234 -0.39 32.22 -3.30
#